data_0dad779005a58caa4e1ffa90c4b940a2
#
_entry.id   0dad779005a58caa4e1ffa90c4b940a2
#
_cell.length_a   1.000
_cell.length_b   1.000
_cell.length_c   1.000
_cell.angle_alpha   90.00
_cell.angle_beta   90.00
_cell.angle_gamma   90.00
#
_symmetry.space_group_name_H-M   'P 1'
#
loop_
_entity.id
_entity.type
_entity.pdbx_description
1 polymer ?
#
loop_
_entity_poly.entity_id
_entity_poly.type
_entity_poly.pdbx_seq_one_letter_code
_entity_poly.pdbx_strand_id
1 'polypeptide(L)'
;MSQSAEMTVDAVLDATGLNCPEPVMMLHNKVRDLAGGAVLKVIATDPSTQRDIPKFCVFLGHDLVEQQAEAGTYLYWIRKKLD
;
A
#
# COMPACT_ATOMS: atom_id res chain seq x y z
N MET A 1 -17.32 10.90 -13.08
CA MET A 1 -16.52 11.04 -11.86
C MET A 1 -15.82 9.76 -11.52
N SER A 2 -14.55 9.80 -11.36
CA SER A 2 -13.78 8.61 -11.07
C SER A 2 -13.97 8.18 -9.62
N GLN A 3 -14.08 6.87 -9.41
CA GLN A 3 -14.19 6.34 -8.06
C GLN A 3 -12.96 6.64 -7.24
N SER A 4 -11.79 6.59 -7.86
CA SER A 4 -10.56 6.83 -7.14
C SER A 4 -10.49 8.26 -6.62
N ALA A 5 -11.19 9.19 -7.27
CA ALA A 5 -11.19 10.57 -6.81
C ALA A 5 -11.92 10.72 -5.48
N GLU A 6 -12.71 9.73 -5.11
CA GLU A 6 -13.49 9.80 -3.88
C GLU A 6 -12.81 9.12 -2.72
N MET A 7 -11.75 8.36 -3.00
CA MET A 7 -11.03 7.69 -1.95
C MET A 7 -10.10 8.67 -1.26
N THR A 8 -10.31 8.85 0.04
CA THR A 8 -9.46 9.72 0.82
C THR A 8 -8.17 9.00 1.14
N VAL A 9 -7.06 9.58 0.73
CA VAL A 9 -5.74 9.03 1.01
C VAL A 9 -5.07 9.92 2.05
N ASP A 10 -4.71 9.32 3.18
CA ASP A 10 -4.12 10.07 4.29
C ASP A 10 -2.62 10.19 4.15
N ALA A 11 -1.98 9.26 3.45
CA ALA A 11 -0.54 9.29 3.27
C ALA A 11 -0.18 8.54 1.99
N VAL A 12 1.00 8.84 1.46
CA VAL A 12 1.50 8.19 0.25
C VAL A 12 2.90 7.66 0.54
N LEU A 13 3.15 6.41 0.17
CA LEU A 13 4.47 5.81 0.24
C LEU A 13 4.98 5.60 -1.18
N ASP A 14 6.05 6.31 -1.51
CA ASP A 14 6.67 6.17 -2.82
C ASP A 14 7.81 5.15 -2.71
N ALA A 15 7.57 3.95 -3.21
CA ALA A 15 8.54 2.87 -3.20
C ALA A 15 9.04 2.56 -4.61
N THR A 16 8.91 3.53 -5.53
CA THR A 16 9.37 3.32 -6.91
C THR A 16 10.88 3.12 -6.90
N GLY A 17 11.32 2.22 -7.77
CA GLY A 17 12.75 1.93 -7.90
C GLY A 17 13.32 1.03 -6.84
N LEU A 18 12.55 0.68 -5.82
CA LEU A 18 13.01 -0.21 -4.76
C LEU A 18 12.68 -1.64 -5.08
N ASN A 19 13.57 -2.55 -4.68
CA ASN A 19 13.40 -3.98 -4.90
C ASN A 19 13.17 -4.69 -3.57
N CYS A 20 12.50 -5.84 -3.67
CA CYS A 20 12.27 -6.69 -2.50
C CYS A 20 13.58 -6.92 -1.75
N PRO A 21 13.59 -6.78 -0.41
CA PRO A 21 12.43 -6.61 0.48
C PRO A 21 12.14 -5.16 0.89
N GLU A 22 12.79 -4.20 0.24
CA GLU A 22 12.71 -2.80 0.69
C GLU A 22 11.29 -2.22 0.68
N PRO A 23 10.47 -2.47 -0.36
CA PRO A 23 9.12 -1.89 -0.33
C PRO A 23 8.32 -2.30 0.90
N VAL A 24 8.39 -3.58 1.27
CA VAL A 24 7.65 -4.07 2.43
C VAL A 24 8.24 -3.52 3.72
N MET A 25 9.55 -3.38 3.78
CA MET A 25 10.19 -2.83 4.96
C MET A 25 9.76 -1.38 5.19
N MET A 26 9.71 -0.60 4.12
CA MET A 26 9.26 0.78 4.21
C MET A 26 7.77 0.83 4.56
N LEU A 27 7.01 -0.11 4.03
CA LEU A 27 5.59 -0.19 4.33
C LEU A 27 5.35 -0.43 5.82
N HIS A 28 6.13 -1.32 6.43
CA HIS A 28 6.04 -1.56 7.87
C HIS A 28 6.23 -0.26 8.66
N ASN A 29 7.26 0.48 8.30
CA ASN A 29 7.57 1.71 9.02
C ASN A 29 6.49 2.76 8.83
N LYS A 30 5.98 2.87 7.61
CA LYS A 30 4.97 3.89 7.31
C LYS A 30 3.65 3.59 8.01
N VAL A 31 3.23 2.33 7.97
CA VAL A 31 1.96 1.95 8.59
C VAL A 31 2.00 2.15 10.11
N ARG A 32 3.16 1.91 10.71
CA ARG A 32 3.30 2.09 12.15
C ARG A 32 3.00 3.52 12.58
N ASP A 33 3.29 4.47 11.72
CA ASP A 33 3.10 5.88 12.05
C ASP A 33 1.68 6.39 11.77
N LEU A 34 0.84 5.55 11.18
CA LEU A 34 -0.51 5.96 10.82
C LEU A 34 -1.50 5.64 11.93
N ALA A 35 -2.55 6.45 11.98
CA ALA A 35 -3.67 6.17 12.89
C ALA A 35 -4.51 5.03 12.33
N GLY A 36 -5.19 4.31 13.22
CA GLY A 36 -6.10 3.26 12.77
C GLY A 36 -7.17 3.83 11.87
N GLY A 37 -7.45 3.13 10.78
CA GLY A 37 -8.43 3.58 9.79
C GLY A 37 -7.86 4.48 8.70
N ALA A 38 -6.62 4.92 8.84
CA ALA A 38 -6.00 5.77 7.81
C ALA A 38 -5.74 4.96 6.54
N VAL A 39 -5.83 5.63 5.41
CA VAL A 39 -5.60 5.01 4.10
C VAL A 39 -4.25 5.44 3.56
N LEU A 40 -3.45 4.45 3.21
CA LEU A 40 -2.12 4.66 2.65
C LEU A 40 -2.10 4.21 1.20
N LYS A 41 -1.64 5.08 0.32
CA LYS A 41 -1.42 4.71 -1.08
C LYS A 41 0.04 4.36 -1.26
N VAL A 42 0.32 3.17 -1.77
CA VAL A 42 1.67 2.71 -2.04
C VAL A 42 1.90 2.67 -3.54
N ILE A 43 3.02 3.23 -3.98
CA ILE A 43 3.41 3.22 -5.38
C ILE A 43 4.70 2.41 -5.47
N ALA A 44 4.70 1.36 -6.28
CA ALA A 44 5.85 0.46 -6.39
C ALA A 44 6.09 0.07 -7.83
N THR A 45 7.33 -0.33 -8.12
CA THR A 45 7.69 -0.80 -9.46
C THR A 45 8.23 -2.22 -9.46
N ASP A 46 8.42 -2.81 -8.28
CA ASP A 46 8.90 -4.19 -8.19
C ASP A 46 7.72 -5.15 -8.33
N PRO A 47 7.73 -6.04 -9.33
CA PRO A 47 6.62 -6.99 -9.51
C PRO A 47 6.34 -7.87 -8.29
N SER A 48 7.35 -8.15 -7.47
CA SER A 48 7.14 -8.99 -6.30
C SER A 48 6.21 -8.35 -5.27
N THR A 49 5.99 -7.03 -5.35
CA THR A 49 5.05 -6.38 -4.45
C THR A 49 3.63 -6.88 -4.66
N GLN A 50 3.31 -7.39 -5.84
CA GLN A 50 1.99 -7.94 -6.11
C GLN A 50 1.69 -9.15 -5.23
N ARG A 51 2.74 -9.83 -4.77
CA ARG A 51 2.62 -10.94 -3.85
C ARG A 51 2.81 -10.48 -2.41
N ASP A 52 3.82 -9.65 -2.19
CA ASP A 52 4.26 -9.32 -0.84
C ASP A 52 3.34 -8.35 -0.12
N ILE A 53 2.78 -7.37 -0.83
CA ILE A 53 1.93 -6.38 -0.17
C ILE A 53 0.59 -6.98 0.25
N PRO A 54 -0.11 -7.75 -0.60
CA PRO A 54 -1.33 -8.41 -0.13
C PRO A 54 -1.06 -9.34 1.05
N LYS A 55 0.08 -10.03 1.02
CA LYS A 55 0.45 -10.91 2.11
C LYS A 55 0.66 -10.14 3.41
N PHE A 56 1.32 -8.99 3.31
CA PHE A 56 1.53 -8.09 4.44
C PHE A 56 0.19 -7.69 5.06
N CYS A 57 -0.76 -7.33 4.21
CA CYS A 57 -2.06 -6.89 4.70
C CYS A 57 -2.79 -8.01 5.42
N VAL A 58 -2.79 -9.21 4.84
CA VAL A 58 -3.46 -10.35 5.47
C VAL A 58 -2.80 -10.70 6.79
N PHE A 59 -1.48 -10.73 6.79
CA PHE A 59 -0.73 -11.16 7.97
C PHE A 59 -0.95 -10.23 9.15
N LEU A 60 -1.03 -8.93 8.89
CA LEU A 60 -1.15 -7.93 9.95
C LEU A 60 -2.58 -7.44 10.16
N GLY A 61 -3.52 -7.92 9.36
CA GLY A 61 -4.92 -7.58 9.56
C GLY A 61 -5.34 -6.24 8.99
N HIS A 62 -4.57 -5.70 8.06
CA HIS A 62 -4.96 -4.46 7.37
C HIS A 62 -5.83 -4.79 6.17
N ASP A 63 -6.60 -3.81 5.70
CA ASP A 63 -7.45 -3.98 4.53
C ASP A 63 -6.75 -3.49 3.28
N LEU A 64 -6.60 -4.37 2.29
CA LEU A 64 -6.16 -3.94 0.97
C LEU A 64 -7.41 -3.50 0.22
N VAL A 65 -7.65 -2.19 0.23
CA VAL A 65 -8.89 -1.64 -0.30
C VAL A 65 -8.93 -1.75 -1.81
N GLU A 66 -7.81 -1.47 -2.47
CA GLU A 66 -7.75 -1.51 -3.91
C GLU A 66 -6.33 -1.77 -4.36
N GLN A 67 -6.19 -2.36 -5.54
CA GLN A 67 -4.90 -2.71 -6.10
C GLN A 67 -4.98 -2.56 -7.61
N GLN A 68 -3.98 -1.91 -8.19
CA GLN A 68 -3.92 -1.70 -9.64
C GLN A 68 -2.52 -1.95 -10.14
N ALA A 69 -2.42 -2.38 -11.40
CA ALA A 69 -1.12 -2.56 -12.06
C ALA A 69 -1.23 -1.98 -13.45
N GLU A 70 -0.28 -1.13 -13.82
CA GLU A 70 -0.30 -0.47 -15.11
C GLU A 70 1.09 -0.08 -15.53
N ALA A 71 1.53 -0.60 -16.69
CA ALA A 71 2.80 -0.20 -17.29
C ALA A 71 3.99 -0.29 -16.34
N GLY A 72 4.06 -1.37 -15.57
CA GLY A 72 5.20 -1.60 -14.69
C GLY A 72 5.12 -0.87 -13.37
N THR A 73 4.01 -0.19 -13.12
CA THR A 73 3.78 0.50 -11.85
C THR A 73 2.65 -0.20 -11.13
N TYR A 74 2.83 -0.43 -9.85
CA TYR A 74 1.87 -1.15 -9.02
C TYR A 74 1.38 -0.24 -7.93
N LEU A 75 0.06 -0.09 -7.82
CA LEU A 75 -0.56 0.81 -6.87
C LEU A 75 -1.39 0.02 -5.88
N TYR A 76 -1.30 0.40 -4.62
CA TYR A 76 -2.02 -0.28 -3.55
C TYR A 76 -2.63 0.74 -2.63
N TRP A 77 -3.90 0.54 -2.25
CA TRP A 77 -4.58 1.38 -1.26
C TRP A 77 -4.85 0.50 -0.06
N ILE A 78 -4.22 0.82 1.05
CA ILE A 78 -4.27 0.02 2.27
C ILE A 78 -4.87 0.84 3.39
N ARG A 79 -5.92 0.31 4.01
CA ARG A 79 -6.47 0.96 5.19
C ARG A 79 -5.94 0.25 6.42
N LYS A 80 -5.32 1.02 7.30
CA LYS A 80 -4.76 0.45 8.51
C LYS A 80 -5.89 -0.03 9.42
N LYS A 81 -5.69 -1.20 10.01
CA LYS A 81 -6.71 -1.78 10.89
C LYS A 81 -6.98 -0.83 12.05
N LEU A 82 -8.20 -0.91 12.56
CA LEU A 82 -8.57 -0.19 13.76
C LEU A 82 -8.07 -0.96 14.97
N ASP A 83 -7.55 -0.27 15.93
CA ASP A 83 -7.11 -0.93 17.15
C ASP A 83 -8.17 -0.87 18.23
#